data_44a9d11a1f57b75ee522002df9d2258b
#
_entry.id   44a9d11a1f57b75ee522002df9d2258b
#
_cell.length_a   1.000
_cell.length_b   1.000
_cell.length_c   1.000
_cell.angle_alpha   90.00
_cell.angle_beta   90.00
_cell.angle_gamma   90.00
#
_symmetry.space_group_name_H-M   'P 1'
#
loop_
_entity.id
_entity.type
_entity.pdbx_description
1 polymer ?
#
loop_
_entity_poly.entity_id
_entity_poly.type
_entity_poly.pdbx_seq_one_letter_code
_entity_poly.pdbx_strand_id
1 'polypeptide(L)' 'MSMDEDIYAIKEVLDKCRPYMNAEGGDIEFVDFKEGIVYLKIIGACADCGMIDMDIKEGIEAMLIDSVPSVIGVEQVK' A
#
# COMPACT_ATOMS: atom_id res chain seq x y z
N MET A 1 12.18 -8.24 16.39
CA MET A 1 11.51 -8.53 15.13
C MET A 1 12.25 -7.90 14.00
N SER A 2 12.41 -8.61 12.92
CA SER A 2 13.19 -8.12 11.80
C SER A 2 12.33 -7.28 10.86
N MET A 3 12.97 -6.36 10.17
CA MET A 3 12.35 -5.55 9.14
C MET A 3 11.76 -6.42 8.02
N ASP A 4 12.40 -7.58 7.77
CA ASP A 4 11.94 -8.51 6.75
C ASP A 4 10.56 -9.08 7.07
N GLU A 5 10.28 -9.35 8.34
CA GLU A 5 8.95 -9.83 8.75
C GLU A 5 7.89 -8.78 8.51
N ASP A 6 8.21 -7.53 8.81
CA ASP A 6 7.30 -6.42 8.59
C ASP A 6 7.02 -6.24 7.09
N ILE A 7 8.06 -6.30 6.28
CA ILE A 7 7.93 -6.20 4.83
C ILE A 7 7.07 -7.33 4.26
N TYR A 8 7.29 -8.54 4.76
CA TYR A 8 6.50 -9.68 4.33
C TYR A 8 5.01 -9.49 4.64
N ALA A 9 4.71 -9.05 5.86
CA ALA A 9 3.33 -8.79 6.25
C ALA A 9 2.71 -7.67 5.43
N ILE A 10 3.47 -6.62 5.13
CA ILE A 10 3.02 -5.53 4.27
C ILE A 10 2.67 -6.05 2.88
N LYS A 11 3.53 -6.87 2.31
CA LYS A 11 3.28 -7.44 0.98
C LYS A 11 2.04 -8.31 0.96
N GLU A 12 1.78 -9.06 2.02
CA GLU A 12 0.56 -9.86 2.12
C GLU A 12 -0.69 -8.99 2.10
N VAL A 13 -0.67 -7.88 2.84
CA VAL A 13 -1.79 -6.94 2.86
C VAL A 13 -2.00 -6.35 1.47
N LEU A 14 -0.92 -5.97 0.79
CA LEU A 14 -0.99 -5.42 -0.55
C LEU A 14 -1.58 -6.42 -1.55
N ASP A 15 -1.22 -7.70 -1.42
CA ASP A 15 -1.79 -8.74 -2.26
C ASP A 15 -3.31 -8.83 -2.08
N LYS A 16 -3.80 -8.62 -0.87
CA LYS A 16 -5.23 -8.60 -0.62
C LYS A 16 -5.92 -7.38 -1.24
N CYS A 17 -5.17 -6.29 -1.40
CA CYS A 17 -5.69 -5.06 -2.01
C CYS A 17 -5.68 -5.12 -3.54
N ARG A 18 -4.83 -5.97 -4.12
CA ARG A 18 -4.68 -6.04 -5.58
C ARG A 18 -5.98 -6.28 -6.34
N PRO A 19 -6.86 -7.21 -5.91
CA PRO A 19 -8.12 -7.42 -6.63
C PRO A 19 -8.94 -6.15 -6.78
N TYR A 20 -8.95 -5.29 -5.78
CA TYR A 20 -9.67 -4.02 -5.84
C TYR A 20 -9.04 -3.09 -6.86
N MET A 21 -7.72 -3.01 -6.86
CA MET A 21 -7.00 -2.15 -7.80
C MET A 21 -7.13 -2.67 -9.23
N ASN A 22 -7.05 -3.98 -9.42
CA ASN A 22 -7.18 -4.59 -10.73
C ASN A 22 -8.58 -4.40 -11.31
N ALA A 23 -9.59 -4.42 -10.46
CA ALA A 23 -10.98 -4.18 -10.89
C ALA A 23 -11.16 -2.77 -11.45
N GLU A 24 -10.35 -1.82 -10.98
CA GLU A 24 -10.36 -0.43 -11.45
C GLU A 24 -9.40 -0.22 -12.64
N GLY A 25 -8.77 -1.27 -13.10
CA GLY A 25 -7.81 -1.18 -14.19
C GLY A 25 -6.42 -0.77 -13.79
N GLY A 26 -6.11 -0.87 -12.49
CA GLY A 26 -4.80 -0.50 -11.96
C GLY A 26 -4.14 -1.63 -11.20
N ASP A 27 -3.05 -1.30 -10.54
CA ASP A 27 -2.33 -2.23 -9.69
C ASP A 27 -1.60 -1.45 -8.61
N ILE A 28 -1.10 -2.15 -7.61
CA ILE A 28 -0.36 -1.56 -6.52
C ILE A 28 0.93 -2.35 -6.32
N GLU A 29 2.02 -1.64 -6.06
CA GLU A 29 3.33 -2.26 -5.92
C GLU A 29 4.04 -1.73 -4.69
N PHE A 30 4.68 -2.62 -3.94
CA PHE A 30 5.49 -2.24 -2.81
C PHE A 30 6.81 -1.65 -3.30
N VAL A 31 7.19 -0.50 -2.74
CA VAL A 31 8.46 0.16 -3.09
C VAL A 31 9.45 0.05 -1.95
N ASP A 32 9.07 0.49 -0.76
CA ASP A 32 9.99 0.50 0.37
C ASP A 32 9.22 0.63 1.68
N PHE A 33 9.94 0.42 2.78
CA PHE A 33 9.40 0.61 4.13
C PHE A 33 10.48 1.21 5.00
N LYS A 34 10.29 2.45 5.43
CA LYS A 34 11.26 3.19 6.25
C LYS A 34 10.55 3.95 7.34
N GLU A 35 11.09 3.86 8.55
CA GLU A 35 10.62 4.65 9.69
C GLU A 35 9.11 4.55 9.91
N GLY A 36 8.57 3.35 9.69
CA GLY A 36 7.15 3.12 9.84
C GLY A 36 6.29 3.58 8.67
N ILE A 37 6.89 4.16 7.65
CA ILE A 37 6.17 4.62 6.45
C ILE A 37 6.34 3.60 5.33
N VAL A 38 5.21 3.15 4.78
CA VAL A 38 5.20 2.24 3.65
C VAL A 38 5.10 3.04 2.36
N TYR A 39 6.05 2.83 1.47
CA TYR A 39 6.08 3.51 0.17
C TYR A 39 5.52 2.58 -0.88
N LEU A 40 4.48 3.02 -1.56
CA LEU A 40 3.76 2.25 -2.56
C LEU A 40 3.76 2.97 -3.88
N LYS A 41 3.68 2.22 -4.96
CA LYS A 41 3.50 2.77 -6.30
C LYS A 41 2.15 2.30 -6.84
N ILE A 42 1.35 3.23 -7.31
CA ILE A 42 0.08 2.91 -7.95
C ILE A 42 0.27 2.96 -9.46
N ILE A 43 -0.19 1.92 -10.13
CA ILE A 43 -0.01 1.74 -11.58
C ILE A 43 -1.38 1.67 -12.23
N GLY A 44 -1.50 2.19 -13.43
CA GLY A 44 -2.71 2.07 -14.24
C GLY A 44 -3.60 3.29 -14.20
N ALA A 45 -4.90 3.10 -14.39
CA ALA A 45 -5.86 4.18 -14.54
C ALA A 45 -5.87 5.15 -13.37
N CYS A 46 -5.71 4.65 -12.15
CA CYS A 46 -5.69 5.49 -10.96
C CYS A 46 -4.46 6.40 -10.92
N ALA A 47 -3.34 5.92 -11.45
CA ALA A 47 -2.12 6.71 -11.51
C ALA A 47 -2.25 7.85 -12.52
N ASP A 48 -2.93 7.59 -13.64
CA ASP A 48 -3.14 8.59 -14.69
C ASP A 48 -4.00 9.75 -14.19
N CYS A 49 -4.91 9.49 -13.29
CA CYS A 49 -5.74 10.53 -12.72
C CYS A 49 -4.97 11.42 -11.74
N GLY A 50 -3.77 11.01 -11.37
CA GLY A 50 -2.94 11.77 -10.45
C GLY A 50 -3.43 11.75 -9.01
N MET A 51 -4.51 11.03 -8.74
CA MET A 51 -5.07 10.95 -7.41
C MET A 51 -5.52 9.55 -7.10
N ILE A 52 -5.01 9.01 -6.00
CA ILE A 52 -5.65 7.86 -5.38
C ILE A 52 -6.91 8.40 -4.73
N ASP A 53 -8.00 7.69 -4.89
CA ASP A 53 -9.19 7.97 -4.10
C ASP A 53 -8.78 7.91 -2.63
N MET A 54 -9.11 8.94 -1.86
CA MET A 54 -8.74 9.00 -0.45
C MET A 54 -9.29 7.81 0.32
N ASP A 55 -10.45 7.32 -0.07
CA ASP A 55 -11.04 6.15 0.57
C ASP A 55 -10.17 4.91 0.39
N ILE A 56 -9.61 4.74 -0.79
CA ILE A 56 -8.71 3.62 -1.08
C ILE A 56 -7.44 3.74 -0.26
N LYS A 57 -6.85 4.93 -0.24
CA LYS A 57 -5.63 5.17 0.53
C LYS A 57 -5.85 4.94 2.01
N GLU A 58 -6.93 5.47 2.57
CA GLU A 58 -7.26 5.29 3.97
C GLU A 58 -7.51 3.83 4.31
N GLY A 59 -8.19 3.11 3.42
CA GLY A 59 -8.43 1.69 3.62
C GLY A 59 -7.15 0.88 3.66
N ILE A 60 -6.24 1.14 2.73
CA ILE A 60 -4.95 0.46 2.68
C ILE A 60 -4.13 0.79 3.93
N GLU A 61 -4.09 2.07 4.30
CA GLU A 61 -3.36 2.51 5.48
C GLU A 61 -3.89 1.85 6.74
N ALA A 62 -5.21 1.82 6.90
CA ALA A 62 -5.83 1.20 8.07
C ALA A 62 -5.51 -0.30 8.13
N MET A 63 -5.58 -0.99 7.00
CA MET A 63 -5.25 -2.41 6.94
C MET A 63 -3.79 -2.67 7.31
N LEU A 64 -2.89 -1.83 6.82
CA LEU A 64 -1.47 -1.97 7.11
C LEU A 64 -1.18 -1.71 8.59
N ILE A 65 -1.74 -0.65 9.14
CA ILE A 65 -1.55 -0.32 10.56
C ILE A 65 -2.09 -1.43 11.45
N ASP A 66 -3.25 -1.98 11.09
CA ASP A 66 -3.87 -3.06 11.85
C ASP A 66 -3.05 -4.36 11.78
N SER A 67 -2.51 -4.66 10.60
CA SER A 67 -1.77 -5.91 10.38
C SER A 67 -0.32 -5.82 10.82
N VAL A 68 0.28 -4.63 10.70
CA VAL A 68 1.70 -4.43 11.02
C VAL A 68 1.81 -3.25 11.98
N PRO A 69 1.96 -3.52 13.28
CA PRO A 69 2.01 -2.45 14.29
C PRO A 69 3.12 -1.43 14.06
N SER A 70 4.17 -1.82 13.36
CA SER A 70 5.29 -0.92 13.05
C SER A 70 4.95 0.15 12.02
N VAL A 71 3.86 -0.04 11.28
CA VAL A 71 3.43 0.92 10.27
C VAL A 71 2.69 2.08 10.93
N ILE A 72 3.11 3.30 10.64
CA ILE A 72 2.46 4.50 11.14
C ILE A 72 1.83 5.32 10.02
N GLY A 73 2.14 5.02 8.76
CA GLY A 73 1.55 5.72 7.65
C GLY A 73 1.94 5.10 6.31
N VAL A 74 1.35 5.63 5.26
CA VAL A 74 1.57 5.17 3.90
C VAL A 74 1.77 6.38 2.99
N GLU A 75 2.76 6.28 2.11
CA GLU A 75 3.04 7.31 1.11
C GLU A 75 2.99 6.70 -0.28
N GLN A 76 2.44 7.45 -1.21
CA GLN A 76 2.44 7.05 -2.62
C GLN A 76 3.66 7.66 -3.29
N VAL A 77 4.39 6.85 -4.05
CA VAL A 77 5.49 7.33 -4.88
C VAL A 77 5.10 7.23 -6.35
N LYS A 78 5.76 8.02 -7.16
CA LYS A 78 5.48 8.03 -8.60
C LYS A 78 6.43 7.13 -9.37
#